data_136cb6269c3936127d6566702485d31a
#
_entry.id   136cb6269c3936127d6566702485d31a
#
_cell.length_a   1.000
_cell.length_b   1.000
_cell.length_c   1.000
_cell.angle_alpha   90.00
_cell.angle_beta   90.00
_cell.angle_gamma   90.00
#
_symmetry.space_group_name_H-M   'P 1'
#
loop_
_entity.id
_entity.type
_entity.pdbx_description
1 polymer ?
#
loop_
_entity_poly.entity_id
_entity_poly.type
_entity_poly.pdbx_seq_one_letter_code
_entity_poly.pdbx_strand_id
1 'polypeptide(L)'
;MIVEMTVNGRLRRLEADPDETLLAVLRDRMHLRGAKDGCSEGECGACAVLLDGQPIDSCIYPAAAAAHRTVTTVEGLSPGGGELSALQRAFIETGAVQCGFCTPGFLVTLTALLAEIPRPAEGEVREAISGNICRCTGYADIVAAVGRACGGLR
;
A
#
# COMPACT_ATOMS: atom_id res chain seq x y z
N MET A 1 -23.09 -1.32 11.58
CA MET A 1 -23.13 -2.75 11.26
C MET A 1 -21.84 -3.43 11.72
N ILE A 2 -21.88 -4.73 12.07
CA ILE A 2 -20.66 -5.45 12.45
C ILE A 2 -19.94 -5.88 11.17
N VAL A 3 -18.66 -5.50 11.09
CA VAL A 3 -17.74 -5.88 10.02
C VAL A 3 -16.64 -6.76 10.61
N GLU A 4 -16.41 -7.89 9.99
CA GLU A 4 -15.35 -8.82 10.36
C GLU A 4 -14.43 -8.99 9.15
N MET A 5 -13.12 -8.73 9.32
CA MET A 5 -12.12 -8.83 8.26
C MET A 5 -10.77 -9.26 8.85
N THR A 6 -9.89 -9.82 8.03
CA THR A 6 -8.52 -10.11 8.45
C THR A 6 -7.63 -8.93 8.07
N VAL A 7 -6.99 -8.28 9.06
CA VAL A 7 -6.09 -7.14 8.81
C VAL A 7 -4.69 -7.50 9.28
N ASN A 8 -3.72 -7.48 8.37
CA ASN A 8 -2.32 -7.85 8.62
C ASN A 8 -2.20 -9.20 9.35
N GLY A 9 -2.93 -10.21 8.85
CA GLY A 9 -2.95 -11.56 9.39
C GLY A 9 -3.72 -11.76 10.70
N ARG A 10 -4.42 -10.72 11.20
CA ARG A 10 -5.21 -10.79 12.44
C ARG A 10 -6.68 -10.56 12.16
N LEU A 11 -7.53 -11.47 12.63
CA LEU A 11 -8.98 -11.27 12.56
C LEU A 11 -9.39 -10.05 13.40
N ARG A 12 -10.16 -9.17 12.79
CA ARG A 12 -10.70 -7.95 13.41
C ARG A 12 -12.21 -7.95 13.28
N ARG A 13 -12.88 -7.64 14.36
CA ARG A 13 -14.33 -7.47 14.41
C ARG A 13 -14.65 -6.13 15.05
N LEU A 14 -15.39 -5.29 14.34
CA LEU A 14 -15.75 -3.95 14.80
C LEU A 14 -17.12 -3.56 14.28
N GLU A 15 -17.71 -2.59 14.94
CA GLU A 15 -18.89 -1.93 14.42
C GLU A 15 -18.46 -0.76 13.53
N ALA A 16 -18.96 -0.71 12.30
CA ALA A 16 -18.71 0.38 11.36
C ALA A 16 -20.03 0.99 10.91
N ASP A 17 -20.00 2.29 10.61
CA ASP A 17 -21.13 2.96 9.99
C ASP A 17 -21.26 2.51 8.52
N PRO A 18 -22.48 2.49 7.95
CA PRO A 18 -22.69 1.98 6.58
C PRO A 18 -21.91 2.73 5.50
N ASP A 19 -21.63 4.01 5.72
CA ASP A 19 -20.89 4.92 4.84
C ASP A 19 -19.43 5.12 5.24
N GLU A 20 -18.97 4.45 6.31
CA GLU A 20 -17.58 4.58 6.79
C GLU A 20 -16.61 3.95 5.78
N THR A 21 -15.57 4.69 5.41
CA THR A 21 -14.54 4.21 4.48
C THR A 21 -13.59 3.23 5.16
N LEU A 22 -13.01 2.32 4.39
CA LEU A 22 -11.98 1.41 4.90
C LEU A 22 -10.79 2.19 5.46
N LEU A 23 -10.41 3.32 4.84
CA LEU A 23 -9.34 4.19 5.33
C LEU A 23 -9.64 4.70 6.74
N ALA A 24 -10.85 5.22 6.99
CA ALA A 24 -11.25 5.71 8.31
C ALA A 24 -11.16 4.61 9.37
N VAL A 25 -11.70 3.42 9.08
CA VAL A 25 -11.61 2.26 9.97
C VAL A 25 -10.16 1.90 10.30
N LEU A 26 -9.30 1.80 9.28
CA LEU A 26 -7.89 1.45 9.49
C LEU A 26 -7.16 2.47 10.33
N ARG A 27 -7.35 3.77 10.05
CA ARG A 27 -6.61 4.86 10.70
C ARG A 27 -7.14 5.19 12.09
N ASP A 28 -8.45 5.35 12.21
CA ASP A 28 -9.04 5.96 13.41
C ASP A 28 -9.42 4.90 14.45
N ARG A 29 -9.83 3.72 14.02
CA ARG A 29 -10.24 2.65 14.92
C ARG A 29 -9.15 1.60 15.18
N MET A 30 -8.32 1.31 14.18
CA MET A 30 -7.23 0.33 14.31
C MET A 30 -5.85 0.97 14.51
N HIS A 31 -5.76 2.31 14.43
CA HIS A 31 -4.51 3.08 14.55
C HIS A 31 -3.42 2.68 13.53
N LEU A 32 -3.82 2.09 12.37
CA LEU A 32 -2.94 1.78 11.26
C LEU A 32 -2.82 3.02 10.35
N ARG A 33 -1.88 3.89 10.69
CA ARG A 33 -1.75 5.23 10.09
C ARG A 33 -0.83 5.29 8.88
N GLY A 34 -0.31 4.17 8.42
CA GLY A 34 0.53 4.09 7.22
C GLY A 34 -0.21 4.50 5.96
N ALA A 35 -1.41 3.96 5.72
CA ALA A 35 -2.29 4.49 4.68
C ALA A 35 -2.74 5.91 5.04
N LYS A 36 -2.66 6.85 4.08
CA LYS A 36 -2.89 8.28 4.33
C LYS A 36 -4.02 8.83 3.48
N ASP A 37 -4.74 9.79 4.03
CA ASP A 37 -5.70 10.58 3.28
C ASP A 37 -4.97 11.73 2.57
N GLY A 38 -4.90 11.66 1.24
CA GLY A 38 -4.28 12.69 0.43
C GLY A 38 -5.27 13.43 -0.46
N CYS A 39 -6.30 12.76 -0.96
CA CYS A 39 -7.29 13.36 -1.86
C CYS A 39 -8.75 13.03 -1.53
N SER A 40 -9.03 11.93 -0.81
CA SER A 40 -10.39 11.39 -0.54
C SER A 40 -11.23 11.10 -1.79
N GLU A 41 -10.59 10.98 -2.97
CA GLU A 41 -11.26 10.87 -4.28
C GLU A 41 -10.78 9.66 -5.11
N GLY A 42 -9.84 8.83 -4.56
CA GLY A 42 -9.30 7.68 -5.27
C GLY A 42 -8.27 8.00 -6.37
N GLU A 43 -7.62 9.17 -6.30
CA GLU A 43 -6.73 9.65 -7.37
C GLU A 43 -5.23 9.53 -7.03
N CYS A 44 -4.86 9.75 -5.76
CA CYS A 44 -3.45 9.95 -5.42
C CYS A 44 -2.71 8.69 -4.95
N GLY A 45 -3.40 7.61 -4.63
CA GLY A 45 -2.83 6.34 -4.18
C GLY A 45 -2.18 6.36 -2.79
N ALA A 46 -2.23 7.49 -2.04
CA ALA A 46 -1.63 7.57 -0.71
C ALA A 46 -2.34 6.68 0.33
N CYS A 47 -3.59 6.33 0.06
CA CYS A 47 -4.43 5.47 0.87
C CYS A 47 -4.39 4.00 0.46
N ALA A 48 -3.55 3.61 -0.51
CA ALA A 48 -3.53 2.27 -1.06
C ALA A 48 -3.29 1.20 0.03
N VAL A 49 -4.09 0.14 -0.04
CA VAL A 49 -3.95 -1.09 0.75
C VAL A 49 -4.17 -2.29 -0.18
N LEU A 50 -3.69 -3.47 0.21
CA LEU A 50 -4.04 -4.70 -0.53
C LEU A 50 -5.35 -5.25 0.03
N LEU A 51 -6.27 -5.54 -0.86
CA LEU A 51 -7.49 -6.28 -0.55
C LEU A 51 -7.42 -7.61 -1.31
N ASP A 52 -7.27 -8.71 -0.58
CA ASP A 52 -7.00 -10.04 -1.13
C ASP A 52 -5.83 -10.04 -2.14
N GLY A 53 -4.78 -9.29 -1.81
CA GLY A 53 -3.56 -9.19 -2.63
C GLY A 53 -3.60 -8.15 -3.75
N GLN A 54 -4.76 -7.51 -4.02
CA GLN A 54 -4.89 -6.48 -5.05
C GLN A 54 -4.88 -5.07 -4.43
N PRO A 55 -4.14 -4.11 -5.01
CA PRO A 55 -4.13 -2.75 -4.50
C PRO A 55 -5.46 -2.04 -4.78
N ILE A 56 -5.98 -1.37 -3.76
CA ILE A 56 -7.20 -0.55 -3.84
C ILE A 56 -7.00 0.77 -3.10
N ASP A 57 -7.77 1.78 -3.50
CA ASP A 57 -7.85 3.06 -2.79
C ASP A 57 -8.85 3.00 -1.65
N SER A 58 -8.35 2.87 -0.42
CA SER A 58 -9.18 2.69 0.78
C SER A 58 -10.02 3.91 1.16
N CYS A 59 -9.69 5.11 0.65
CA CYS A 59 -10.46 6.34 0.92
C CYS A 59 -11.85 6.37 0.28
N ILE A 60 -12.05 5.61 -0.81
CA ILE A 60 -13.33 5.49 -1.51
C ILE A 60 -13.96 4.09 -1.38
N TYR A 61 -13.28 3.18 -0.69
CA TYR A 61 -13.76 1.81 -0.50
C TYR A 61 -14.57 1.70 0.80
N PRO A 62 -15.85 1.26 0.75
CA PRO A 62 -16.67 1.09 1.96
C PRO A 62 -16.08 0.00 2.87
N ALA A 63 -15.97 0.28 4.17
CA ALA A 63 -15.48 -0.73 5.14
C ALA A 63 -16.34 -1.99 5.13
N ALA A 64 -17.65 -1.84 4.96
CA ALA A 64 -18.61 -2.95 4.86
C ALA A 64 -18.27 -3.92 3.71
N ALA A 65 -17.74 -3.44 2.60
CA ALA A 65 -17.37 -4.26 1.44
C ALA A 65 -16.07 -5.07 1.66
N ALA A 66 -15.31 -4.77 2.71
CA ALA A 66 -14.15 -5.54 3.14
C ALA A 66 -14.52 -6.70 4.08
N ALA A 67 -15.81 -6.91 4.39
CA ALA A 67 -16.25 -8.00 5.25
C ALA A 67 -15.80 -9.37 4.70
N HIS A 68 -15.23 -10.19 5.60
CA HIS A 68 -14.69 -11.53 5.30
C HIS A 68 -13.52 -11.55 4.32
N ARG A 69 -12.91 -10.40 4.04
CA ARG A 69 -11.76 -10.28 3.14
C ARG A 69 -10.45 -10.05 3.92
N THR A 70 -9.33 -10.17 3.23
CA THR A 70 -8.00 -9.94 3.80
C THR A 70 -7.47 -8.58 3.34
N VAL A 71 -7.19 -7.71 4.32
CA VAL A 71 -6.60 -6.40 4.11
C VAL A 71 -5.15 -6.42 4.58
N THR A 72 -4.22 -5.99 3.72
CA THR A 72 -2.82 -5.77 4.11
C THR A 72 -2.48 -4.30 3.92
N THR A 73 -2.07 -3.66 5.00
CA THR A 73 -1.55 -2.28 5.00
C THR A 73 -0.02 -2.29 4.95
N VAL A 74 0.61 -1.14 4.77
CA VAL A 74 2.08 -1.04 4.76
C VAL A 74 2.72 -1.62 6.02
N GLU A 75 2.04 -1.52 7.17
CA GLU A 75 2.50 -2.11 8.44
C GLU A 75 2.58 -3.64 8.40
N GLY A 76 1.84 -4.27 7.49
CA GLY A 76 1.83 -5.73 7.29
C GLY A 76 2.78 -6.23 6.20
N LEU A 77 3.52 -5.35 5.51
CA LEU A 77 4.43 -5.74 4.43
C LEU A 77 5.79 -6.27 4.91
N SER A 78 6.15 -5.98 6.14
CA SER A 78 7.41 -6.45 6.73
C SER A 78 7.29 -7.92 7.16
N PRO A 79 8.37 -8.73 7.00
CA PRO A 79 8.34 -10.15 7.36
C PRO A 79 8.12 -10.42 8.85
N GLY A 80 8.23 -9.41 9.70
CA GLY A 80 8.16 -9.50 11.15
C GLY A 80 9.52 -9.35 11.82
N GLY A 81 9.54 -9.34 13.17
CA GLY A 81 10.79 -9.22 13.92
C GLY A 81 11.57 -7.92 13.75
N GLY A 82 10.95 -6.87 13.17
CA GLY A 82 11.61 -5.60 12.88
C GLY A 82 12.40 -5.59 11.56
N GLU A 83 12.38 -6.66 10.79
CA GLU A 83 13.03 -6.71 9.48
C GLU A 83 12.21 -6.01 8.41
N LEU A 84 12.91 -5.24 7.58
CA LEU A 84 12.31 -4.61 6.40
C LEU A 84 12.24 -5.61 5.24
N SER A 85 11.20 -5.52 4.41
CA SER A 85 11.16 -6.25 3.14
C SER A 85 12.28 -5.77 2.19
N ALA A 86 12.59 -6.57 1.16
CA ALA A 86 13.59 -6.18 0.16
C ALA A 86 13.24 -4.84 -0.51
N LEU A 87 11.95 -4.62 -0.80
CA LEU A 87 11.47 -3.38 -1.40
C LEU A 87 11.62 -2.19 -0.43
N GLN A 88 11.27 -2.35 0.84
CA GLN A 88 11.44 -1.29 1.85
C GLN A 88 12.91 -0.89 2.01
N ARG A 89 13.84 -1.87 2.06
CA ARG A 89 15.28 -1.58 2.09
C ARG A 89 15.73 -0.83 0.85
N ALA A 90 15.31 -1.29 -0.33
CA ALA A 90 15.65 -0.66 -1.59
C ALA A 90 15.19 0.81 -1.66
N PHE A 91 14.01 1.14 -1.15
CA PHE A 91 13.52 2.51 -1.05
C PHE A 91 14.44 3.42 -0.22
N ILE A 92 14.97 2.90 0.88
CA ILE A 92 15.94 3.63 1.71
C ILE A 92 17.28 3.80 0.97
N GLU A 93 17.79 2.72 0.39
CA GLU A 93 19.09 2.67 -0.24
C GLU A 93 19.20 3.51 -1.53
N THR A 94 18.10 3.67 -2.26
CA THR A 94 18.06 4.48 -3.50
C THR A 94 17.62 5.92 -3.27
N GLY A 95 17.24 6.30 -2.04
CA GLY A 95 16.74 7.64 -1.77
C GLY A 95 15.31 7.88 -2.28
N ALA A 96 14.55 6.82 -2.53
CA ALA A 96 13.16 6.90 -3.01
C ALA A 96 12.18 7.49 -1.96
N VAL A 97 12.68 7.93 -0.82
CA VAL A 97 11.91 8.54 0.27
C VAL A 97 12.45 9.95 0.52
N GLN A 98 11.57 10.96 0.40
CA GLN A 98 11.88 12.33 0.83
C GLN A 98 10.93 12.72 1.96
N CYS A 99 9.77 13.33 1.71
CA CYS A 99 8.82 13.63 2.79
C CYS A 99 8.15 12.37 3.38
N GLY A 100 8.12 11.27 2.64
CA GLY A 100 7.57 9.98 3.08
C GLY A 100 6.06 9.83 2.99
N PHE A 101 5.32 10.87 2.62
CA PHE A 101 3.85 10.84 2.61
C PHE A 101 3.30 9.79 1.62
N CYS A 102 3.82 9.75 0.40
CA CYS A 102 3.40 8.82 -0.65
C CYS A 102 3.98 7.40 -0.50
N THR A 103 5.05 7.25 0.26
CA THR A 103 5.84 6.03 0.35
C THR A 103 5.03 4.78 0.69
N PRO A 104 4.11 4.79 1.68
CA PRO A 104 3.28 3.62 1.98
C PRO A 104 2.45 3.14 0.80
N GLY A 105 1.84 4.06 0.04
CA GLY A 105 1.05 3.72 -1.14
C GLY A 105 1.89 3.05 -2.22
N PHE A 106 3.07 3.59 -2.53
CA PHE A 106 4.01 2.97 -3.47
C PHE A 106 4.45 1.58 -3.02
N LEU A 107 4.81 1.41 -1.74
CA LEU A 107 5.23 0.11 -1.21
C LEU A 107 4.13 -0.94 -1.33
N VAL A 108 2.88 -0.58 -1.05
CA VAL A 108 1.72 -1.48 -1.21
C VAL A 108 1.52 -1.87 -2.68
N THR A 109 1.44 -0.89 -3.57
CA THR A 109 1.22 -1.11 -5.01
C THR A 109 2.35 -1.96 -5.63
N LEU A 110 3.59 -1.61 -5.34
CA LEU A 110 4.76 -2.31 -5.88
C LEU A 110 4.96 -3.70 -5.27
N THR A 111 4.51 -3.94 -4.04
CA THR A 111 4.48 -5.29 -3.45
C THR A 111 3.54 -6.20 -4.23
N ALA A 112 2.35 -5.70 -4.62
CA ALA A 112 1.43 -6.45 -5.48
C ALA A 112 2.04 -6.72 -6.86
N LEU A 113 2.66 -5.73 -7.49
CA LEU A 113 3.33 -5.91 -8.77
C LEU A 113 4.40 -7.00 -8.71
N LEU A 114 5.29 -6.96 -7.70
CA LEU A 114 6.37 -7.92 -7.56
C LEU A 114 5.88 -9.33 -7.21
N ALA A 115 4.72 -9.46 -6.57
CA ALA A 115 4.07 -10.75 -6.34
C ALA A 115 3.55 -11.37 -7.64
N GLU A 116 3.05 -10.56 -8.57
CA GLU A 116 2.55 -10.98 -9.87
C GLU A 116 3.69 -11.14 -10.89
N ILE A 117 4.57 -10.15 -10.97
CA ILE A 117 5.70 -10.10 -11.91
C ILE A 117 7.01 -9.93 -11.09
N PRO A 118 7.69 -11.03 -10.72
CA PRO A 118 8.88 -10.96 -9.84
C PRO A 118 10.05 -10.16 -10.42
N ARG A 119 10.12 -10.01 -11.74
CA ARG A 119 11.11 -9.19 -12.45
C ARG A 119 10.41 -8.37 -13.53
N PRO A 120 9.78 -7.25 -13.19
CA PRO A 120 9.05 -6.43 -14.14
C PRO A 120 10.00 -5.69 -15.10
N ALA A 121 9.50 -5.33 -16.27
CA ALA A 121 10.13 -4.34 -17.12
C ALA A 121 9.87 -2.94 -16.56
N GLU A 122 10.71 -1.96 -16.91
CA GLU A 122 10.53 -0.58 -16.44
C GLU A 122 9.14 -0.01 -16.78
N GLY A 123 8.61 -0.31 -17.98
CA GLY A 123 7.28 0.09 -18.41
C GLY A 123 6.17 -0.46 -17.51
N GLU A 124 6.28 -1.72 -17.08
CA GLU A 124 5.33 -2.36 -16.17
C GLU A 124 5.35 -1.72 -14.77
N VAL A 125 6.55 -1.31 -14.29
CA VAL A 125 6.68 -0.57 -13.04
C VAL A 125 5.99 0.78 -13.16
N ARG A 126 6.25 1.54 -14.23
CA ARG A 126 5.66 2.87 -14.45
C ARG A 126 4.13 2.80 -14.59
N GLU A 127 3.63 1.79 -15.27
CA GLU A 127 2.19 1.54 -15.39
C GLU A 127 1.56 1.23 -14.03
N ALA A 128 2.15 0.33 -13.26
CA ALA A 128 1.65 -0.05 -11.94
C ALA A 128 1.55 1.14 -10.98
N ILE A 129 2.53 2.05 -11.00
CA ILE A 129 2.54 3.23 -10.12
C ILE A 129 1.82 4.46 -10.69
N SER A 130 1.17 4.34 -11.85
CA SER A 130 0.48 5.48 -12.49
C SER A 130 -0.62 6.10 -11.63
N GLY A 131 -1.23 5.30 -10.73
CA GLY A 131 -2.21 5.76 -9.73
C GLY A 131 -1.58 6.26 -8.42
N ASN A 132 -0.25 6.34 -8.30
CA ASN A 132 0.42 6.82 -7.10
C ASN A 132 1.14 8.15 -7.40
N ILE A 133 0.79 9.21 -6.67
CA ILE A 133 1.35 10.56 -6.88
C ILE A 133 2.44 10.85 -5.87
N CYS A 134 3.62 11.26 -6.37
CA CYS A 134 4.71 11.79 -5.57
C CYS A 134 5.09 13.20 -6.06
N ARG A 135 5.12 14.17 -5.15
CA ARG A 135 5.51 15.56 -5.47
C ARG A 135 7.01 15.80 -5.32
N CYS A 136 7.74 14.91 -4.66
CA CYS A 136 9.11 15.15 -4.23
C CYS A 136 10.16 14.49 -5.13
N THR A 137 10.00 13.17 -5.44
CA THR A 137 11.09 12.32 -5.96
C THR A 137 11.26 12.38 -7.48
N GLY A 138 10.25 12.81 -8.23
CA GLY A 138 10.27 12.70 -9.70
C GLY A 138 10.22 11.25 -10.22
N TYR A 139 9.92 10.27 -9.35
CA TYR A 139 9.72 8.83 -9.62
C TYR A 139 10.97 8.02 -10.00
N ALA A 140 12.07 8.64 -10.44
CA ALA A 140 13.24 7.92 -10.92
C ALA A 140 13.83 6.98 -9.86
N ASP A 141 13.99 7.47 -8.63
CA ASP A 141 14.54 6.68 -7.52
C ASP A 141 13.57 5.57 -7.08
N ILE A 142 12.24 5.78 -7.24
CA ILE A 142 11.23 4.75 -6.98
C ILE A 142 11.36 3.59 -7.97
N VAL A 143 11.53 3.90 -9.26
CA VAL A 143 11.75 2.87 -10.29
C VAL A 143 13.08 2.14 -10.05
N ALA A 144 14.14 2.87 -9.70
CA ALA A 144 15.43 2.28 -9.34
C ALA A 144 15.32 1.35 -8.12
N ALA A 145 14.51 1.71 -7.11
CA ALA A 145 14.27 0.87 -5.95
C ALA A 145 13.64 -0.48 -6.31
N VAL A 146 12.70 -0.51 -7.25
CA VAL A 146 12.12 -1.77 -7.75
C VAL A 146 13.19 -2.64 -8.40
N GLY A 147 14.02 -2.06 -9.29
CA GLY A 147 15.12 -2.77 -9.91
C GLY A 147 16.08 -3.36 -8.89
N ARG A 148 16.44 -2.58 -7.86
CA ARG A 148 17.29 -3.07 -6.77
C ARG A 148 16.65 -4.20 -5.97
N ALA A 149 15.37 -4.08 -5.66
CA ALA A 149 14.64 -5.07 -4.87
C ALA A 149 14.50 -6.42 -5.57
N CYS A 150 14.35 -6.44 -6.91
CA CYS A 150 14.15 -7.66 -7.70
C CYS A 150 15.41 -8.20 -8.39
N GLY A 151 16.59 -7.60 -8.14
CA GLY A 151 17.86 -8.02 -8.76
C GLY A 151 18.01 -7.60 -10.23
N GLY A 152 17.33 -6.56 -10.65
CA GLY A 152 17.35 -5.96 -11.98
C GLY A 152 16.00 -6.04 -12.69
N LEU A 153 15.63 -4.95 -13.37
CA LEU A 153 14.48 -4.92 -14.29
C LEU A 153 14.79 -5.71 -15.56
N ARG A 154 13.75 -6.17 -16.25
CA ARG A 154 13.91 -6.82 -17.59
C ARG A 154 14.18 -5.81 -18.68
#